data_f9da2c3848c174106d8b36713873b61b
#
_entry.id   f9da2c3848c174106d8b36713873b61b
#
_cell.length_a   1.000
_cell.length_b   1.000
_cell.length_c   1.000
_cell.angle_alpha   90.00
_cell.angle_beta   90.00
_cell.angle_gamma   90.00
#
_symmetry.space_group_name_H-M   'P 1'
#
loop_
_entity.id
_entity.type
_entity.pdbx_description
1 polymer ?
#
loop_
_entity_poly.entity_id
_entity_poly.type
_entity_poly.pdbx_seq_one_letter_code
_entity_poly.pdbx_strand_id
1 'polypeptide(L)'
;MQEENIRESIEVDVLIIGAGPAGLATAIKLKTEANKNNQEINIVVLEKGSEIGAHILSGAVIDPIGLDMLLPNWKELDPPDMSEVIDDRFYILGPAGSLRIPNFFFPRLMSNHNCFATSLSNVVKWLGNIAQSLGIEVYPGFPASEIIYQEDRVVGVITGDFGISKEGEKKDSFMQGMEIRAKYTVFAEGARGHLTKTVIEKFKLDKESDFQKYGIGLKELWEVPEENHKPGLVQHTMGWPLDNKTGGGSFMYHFGKNLVSVGFVVHLNYKNPSLSPFEEFQRYKTHPIIKDMLSGGKRLSYGARVIREGGYQSVPKLTFPG
;
A
#
# COMPACT_ATOMS: atom_id res chain seq x y z
N MET A 1 9.91 42.83 15.54
CA MET A 1 10.72 41.59 15.58
C MET A 1 9.74 40.47 15.44
N GLN A 2 9.77 39.75 14.33
CA GLN A 2 9.02 38.49 14.24
C GLN A 2 9.72 37.55 15.22
N GLU A 3 9.01 37.05 16.21
CA GLU A 3 9.48 35.91 17.00
C GLU A 3 9.80 34.81 16.02
N GLU A 4 11.06 34.46 15.88
CA GLU A 4 11.43 33.20 15.19
C GLU A 4 10.74 32.06 15.96
N ASN A 5 9.75 31.49 15.35
CA ASN A 5 8.95 30.44 15.90
C ASN A 5 9.84 29.17 15.88
N ILE A 6 10.71 29.06 16.89
CA ILE A 6 11.70 27.98 17.00
C ILE A 6 10.91 26.68 17.21
N ARG A 7 10.93 25.79 16.19
CA ARG A 7 10.34 24.46 16.30
C ARG A 7 11.23 23.57 17.15
N GLU A 8 10.62 22.70 17.93
CA GLU A 8 11.35 21.59 18.55
C GLU A 8 12.03 20.74 17.47
N SER A 9 13.25 20.32 17.74
CA SER A 9 14.06 19.53 16.80
C SER A 9 14.66 18.31 17.47
N ILE A 10 14.60 17.18 16.79
CA ILE A 10 15.30 15.94 17.16
C ILE A 10 16.21 15.49 16.03
N GLU A 11 17.27 14.75 16.38
CA GLU A 11 18.20 14.16 15.42
C GLU A 11 18.14 12.64 15.49
N VAL A 12 18.11 12.00 14.32
CA VAL A 12 18.09 10.53 14.18
C VAL A 12 19.06 10.08 13.09
N ASP A 13 19.40 8.81 13.07
CA ASP A 13 20.26 8.28 11.99
C ASP A 13 19.44 8.10 10.70
N VAL A 14 18.26 7.48 10.81
CA VAL A 14 17.39 7.22 9.67
C VAL A 14 15.95 7.63 9.97
N LEU A 15 15.42 8.45 9.09
CA LEU A 15 14.01 8.85 9.09
C LEU A 15 13.28 8.19 7.92
N ILE A 16 12.17 7.51 8.20
CA ILE A 16 11.35 6.84 7.18
C ILE A 16 9.95 7.46 7.17
N ILE A 17 9.51 7.92 5.99
CA ILE A 17 8.21 8.53 5.80
C ILE A 17 7.24 7.51 5.21
N GLY A 18 6.32 7.03 6.04
CA GLY A 18 5.29 6.04 5.71
C GLY A 18 5.56 4.68 6.34
N ALA A 19 4.68 4.26 7.26
CA ALA A 19 4.67 2.93 7.89
C ALA A 19 3.88 1.90 7.05
N GLY A 20 4.01 1.97 5.73
CA GLY A 20 3.52 0.94 4.82
C GLY A 20 4.50 -0.24 4.71
N PRO A 21 4.20 -1.24 3.86
CA PRO A 21 5.05 -2.43 3.70
C PRO A 21 6.51 -2.08 3.40
N ALA A 22 6.76 -1.12 2.51
CA ALA A 22 8.11 -0.72 2.12
C ALA A 22 8.87 -0.05 3.27
N GLY A 23 8.23 0.89 3.98
CA GLY A 23 8.86 1.61 5.10
C GLY A 23 9.20 0.69 6.26
N LEU A 24 8.26 -0.16 6.67
CA LEU A 24 8.49 -1.10 7.77
C LEU A 24 9.50 -2.17 7.41
N ALA A 25 9.46 -2.71 6.18
CA ALA A 25 10.48 -3.66 5.73
C ALA A 25 11.88 -3.04 5.73
N THR A 26 12.00 -1.77 5.29
CA THR A 26 13.26 -1.03 5.33
C THR A 26 13.75 -0.85 6.77
N ALA A 27 12.86 -0.40 7.67
CA ALA A 27 13.20 -0.18 9.07
C ALA A 27 13.68 -1.47 9.76
N ILE A 28 12.91 -2.56 9.61
CA ILE A 28 13.23 -3.87 10.18
C ILE A 28 14.57 -4.38 9.64
N LYS A 29 14.78 -4.29 8.30
CA LYS A 29 16.01 -4.78 7.69
C LYS A 29 17.22 -4.00 8.17
N LEU A 30 17.15 -2.67 8.20
CA LEU A 30 18.24 -1.82 8.70
C LEU A 30 18.58 -2.13 10.15
N LYS A 31 17.57 -2.21 11.02
CA LYS A 31 17.81 -2.51 12.46
C LYS A 31 18.39 -3.90 12.65
N THR A 32 17.89 -4.89 11.91
CA THR A 32 18.40 -6.27 11.98
C THR A 32 19.87 -6.34 11.53
N GLU A 33 20.23 -5.67 10.44
CA GLU A 33 21.62 -5.65 9.96
C GLU A 33 22.55 -4.86 10.90
N ALA A 34 22.09 -3.75 11.46
CA ALA A 34 22.85 -2.99 12.46
C ALA A 34 23.14 -3.85 13.71
N ASN A 35 22.11 -4.54 14.22
CA ASN A 35 22.25 -5.43 15.38
C ASN A 35 23.26 -6.57 15.12
N LYS A 36 23.22 -7.18 13.91
CA LYS A 36 24.21 -8.21 13.52
C LYS A 36 25.66 -7.70 13.52
N ASN A 37 25.83 -6.42 13.22
CA ASN A 37 27.13 -5.77 13.18
C ASN A 37 27.50 -5.06 14.50
N ASN A 38 26.72 -5.25 15.57
CA ASN A 38 26.86 -4.57 16.85
C ASN A 38 26.91 -3.03 16.71
N GLN A 39 26.13 -2.49 15.79
CA GLN A 39 25.97 -1.05 15.56
C GLN A 39 24.67 -0.56 16.16
N GLU A 40 24.74 0.50 16.93
CA GLU A 40 23.55 1.23 17.34
C GLU A 40 23.10 2.14 16.22
N ILE A 41 21.80 2.10 15.92
CA ILE A 41 21.16 2.96 14.94
C ILE A 41 19.79 3.41 15.46
N ASN A 42 19.55 4.71 15.42
CA ASN A 42 18.27 5.30 15.76
C ASN A 42 17.42 5.45 14.49
N ILE A 43 16.27 4.76 14.46
CA ILE A 43 15.35 4.74 13.31
C ILE A 43 13.99 5.25 13.77
N VAL A 44 13.50 6.29 13.11
CA VAL A 44 12.16 6.84 13.30
C VAL A 44 11.34 6.61 12.03
N VAL A 45 10.10 6.16 12.20
CA VAL A 45 9.12 5.96 11.13
C VAL A 45 7.91 6.86 11.40
N LEU A 46 7.59 7.77 10.48
CA LEU A 46 6.38 8.59 10.54
C LEU A 46 5.27 7.97 9.72
N GLU A 47 4.05 7.97 10.27
CA GLU A 47 2.85 7.54 9.56
C GLU A 47 1.74 8.59 9.74
N LYS A 48 1.14 9.01 8.62
CA LYS A 48 0.05 9.99 8.64
C LYS A 48 -1.29 9.44 9.13
N GLY A 49 -1.49 8.12 9.02
CA GLY A 49 -2.67 7.44 9.52
C GLY A 49 -2.70 7.44 11.04
N SER A 50 -3.88 7.46 11.63
CA SER A 50 -4.07 7.42 13.09
C SER A 50 -3.53 6.15 13.73
N GLU A 51 -3.37 5.09 12.95
CA GLU A 51 -2.73 3.82 13.32
C GLU A 51 -2.02 3.20 12.11
N ILE A 52 -1.08 2.32 12.35
CA ILE A 52 -0.38 1.58 11.30
C ILE A 52 -1.40 0.74 10.51
N GLY A 53 -1.39 0.86 9.18
CA GLY A 53 -2.30 0.12 8.30
C GLY A 53 -3.68 0.74 8.11
N ALA A 54 -4.06 1.82 8.82
CA ALA A 54 -5.38 2.45 8.72
C ALA A 54 -5.77 2.85 7.29
N HIS A 55 -4.79 3.26 6.48
CA HIS A 55 -5.03 3.67 5.09
C HIS A 55 -4.84 2.54 4.08
N ILE A 56 -4.64 1.32 4.53
CA ILE A 56 -4.45 0.16 3.66
C ILE A 56 -5.74 -0.66 3.61
N LEU A 57 -6.47 -0.53 2.53
CA LEU A 57 -7.66 -1.33 2.26
C LEU A 57 -7.32 -2.37 1.19
N SER A 58 -6.42 -3.27 1.43
CA SER A 58 -6.16 -4.30 0.46
C SER A 58 -6.24 -5.70 1.05
N GLY A 59 -7.12 -6.56 0.50
CA GLY A 59 -6.86 -7.98 0.48
C GLY A 59 -5.72 -8.16 -0.50
N ALA A 60 -4.70 -8.87 -0.17
CA ALA A 60 -3.59 -9.08 -1.06
C ALA A 60 -3.38 -10.57 -1.25
N VAL A 61 -2.80 -10.92 -2.38
CA VAL A 61 -2.07 -12.18 -2.51
C VAL A 61 -0.60 -11.84 -2.34
N ILE A 62 0.04 -12.45 -1.37
CA ILE A 62 1.43 -12.19 -0.99
C ILE A 62 2.28 -13.39 -1.39
N ASP A 63 3.31 -13.15 -2.20
CA ASP A 63 4.41 -14.09 -2.38
C ASP A 63 5.29 -14.03 -1.11
N PRO A 64 5.47 -15.14 -0.39
CA PRO A 64 6.20 -15.15 0.88
C PRO A 64 7.69 -14.86 0.75
N ILE A 65 8.25 -14.89 -0.45
CA ILE A 65 9.69 -14.69 -0.68
C ILE A 65 10.22 -13.41 -0.02
N GLY A 66 9.41 -12.33 -0.04
CA GLY A 66 9.78 -11.07 0.63
C GLY A 66 9.81 -11.18 2.15
N LEU A 67 8.89 -11.95 2.73
CA LEU A 67 8.85 -12.22 4.17
C LEU A 67 9.98 -13.17 4.57
N ASP A 68 10.23 -14.24 3.80
CA ASP A 68 11.32 -15.19 4.02
C ASP A 68 12.69 -14.49 4.04
N MET A 69 12.88 -13.49 3.16
CA MET A 69 14.12 -12.69 3.12
C MET A 69 14.23 -11.68 4.26
N LEU A 70 13.11 -11.10 4.70
CA LEU A 70 13.08 -10.10 5.76
C LEU A 70 13.16 -10.71 7.15
N LEU A 71 12.36 -11.76 7.37
CA LEU A 71 12.14 -12.46 8.64
C LEU A 71 12.09 -13.97 8.38
N PRO A 72 13.24 -14.67 8.31
CA PRO A 72 13.28 -16.09 7.94
C PRO A 72 12.38 -17.01 8.78
N ASN A 73 12.11 -16.61 10.02
CA ASN A 73 11.22 -17.32 10.96
C ASN A 73 9.83 -16.68 11.10
N TRP A 74 9.36 -15.90 10.11
CA TRP A 74 8.12 -15.13 10.21
C TRP A 74 6.89 -15.96 10.60
N LYS A 75 6.84 -17.26 10.24
CA LYS A 75 5.75 -18.17 10.58
C LYS A 75 5.63 -18.45 12.08
N GLU A 76 6.73 -18.25 12.83
CA GLU A 76 6.82 -18.44 14.27
C GLU A 76 6.54 -17.14 15.06
N LEU A 77 6.42 -16.01 14.35
CA LEU A 77 6.23 -14.69 14.95
C LEU A 77 4.76 -14.26 15.02
N ASP A 78 3.85 -15.20 15.15
CA ASP A 78 2.40 -14.97 15.24
C ASP A 78 1.87 -14.09 14.10
N PRO A 79 2.05 -14.49 12.82
CA PRO A 79 1.57 -13.71 11.69
C PRO A 79 0.03 -13.64 11.68
N PRO A 80 -0.55 -12.61 11.04
CA PRO A 80 -2.00 -12.54 10.88
C PRO A 80 -2.52 -13.70 10.02
N ASP A 81 -3.82 -13.93 10.05
CA ASP A 81 -4.46 -14.95 9.22
C ASP A 81 -4.05 -14.83 7.76
N MET A 82 -3.42 -15.87 7.26
CA MET A 82 -3.00 -16.03 5.87
C MET A 82 -3.52 -17.34 5.34
N SER A 83 -4.34 -17.30 4.29
CA SER A 83 -4.86 -18.48 3.62
C SER A 83 -3.97 -18.84 2.43
N GLU A 84 -3.36 -20.03 2.47
CA GLU A 84 -2.59 -20.52 1.33
C GLU A 84 -3.46 -20.60 0.08
N VAL A 85 -2.92 -20.18 -1.06
CA VAL A 85 -3.64 -20.25 -2.34
C VAL A 85 -3.64 -21.68 -2.85
N ILE A 86 -4.82 -22.30 -2.85
CA ILE A 86 -5.04 -23.68 -3.29
C ILE A 86 -5.84 -23.78 -4.58
N ASP A 87 -6.58 -22.73 -4.95
CA ASP A 87 -7.36 -22.66 -6.19
C ASP A 87 -7.15 -21.28 -6.85
N ASP A 88 -6.36 -21.27 -7.90
CA ASP A 88 -6.03 -20.07 -8.66
C ASP A 88 -6.79 -20.09 -9.99
N ARG A 89 -7.61 -19.06 -10.25
CA ARG A 89 -8.50 -18.99 -11.40
C ARG A 89 -8.34 -17.70 -12.16
N PHE A 90 -8.38 -17.81 -13.48
CA PHE A 90 -8.44 -16.67 -14.37
C PHE A 90 -9.61 -16.79 -15.34
N TYR A 91 -10.42 -15.70 -15.45
CA TYR A 91 -11.56 -15.67 -16.34
C TYR A 91 -11.53 -14.47 -17.27
N ILE A 92 -12.00 -14.68 -18.50
CA ILE A 92 -12.45 -13.61 -19.39
C ILE A 92 -13.97 -13.52 -19.25
N LEU A 93 -14.46 -12.33 -18.90
CA LEU A 93 -15.89 -12.09 -18.71
C LEU A 93 -16.52 -11.48 -19.94
N GLY A 94 -17.66 -12.01 -20.34
CA GLY A 94 -18.63 -11.40 -21.20
C GLY A 94 -19.84 -10.89 -20.39
N PRO A 95 -20.85 -10.26 -21.03
CA PRO A 95 -22.00 -9.70 -20.31
C PRO A 95 -22.81 -10.68 -19.46
N ALA A 96 -22.86 -11.95 -19.87
CA ALA A 96 -23.65 -12.99 -19.22
C ALA A 96 -22.90 -14.31 -19.06
N GLY A 97 -21.67 -14.39 -19.50
CA GLY A 97 -20.88 -15.62 -19.47
C GLY A 97 -19.42 -15.37 -19.16
N SER A 98 -18.71 -16.44 -18.86
CA SER A 98 -17.28 -16.40 -18.55
C SER A 98 -16.53 -17.55 -19.21
N LEU A 99 -15.31 -17.28 -19.65
CA LEU A 99 -14.38 -18.30 -20.15
C LEU A 99 -13.22 -18.43 -19.17
N ARG A 100 -13.07 -19.60 -18.54
CA ARG A 100 -11.91 -19.89 -17.71
C ARG A 100 -10.70 -20.19 -18.59
N ILE A 101 -9.62 -19.48 -18.35
CA ILE A 101 -8.33 -19.74 -18.99
C ILE A 101 -7.49 -20.61 -18.05
N PRO A 102 -7.04 -21.78 -18.48
CA PRO A 102 -6.18 -22.63 -17.66
C PRO A 102 -4.84 -21.94 -17.36
N ASN A 103 -4.38 -22.05 -16.11
CA ASN A 103 -3.19 -21.35 -15.62
C ASN A 103 -1.90 -21.73 -16.36
N PHE A 104 -1.81 -22.91 -16.95
CA PHE A 104 -0.60 -23.33 -17.69
C PHE A 104 -0.32 -22.49 -18.96
N PHE A 105 -1.29 -21.69 -19.44
CA PHE A 105 -1.07 -20.75 -20.54
C PHE A 105 -0.39 -19.45 -20.08
N PHE A 106 -0.32 -19.20 -18.77
CA PHE A 106 0.25 -17.98 -18.24
C PHE A 106 1.73 -18.12 -17.86
N PRO A 107 2.51 -17.05 -17.95
CA PRO A 107 3.87 -17.05 -17.43
C PRO A 107 3.86 -17.26 -15.91
N ARG A 108 4.96 -17.83 -15.39
CA ARG A 108 5.11 -18.13 -13.95
C ARG A 108 4.80 -16.94 -13.03
N LEU A 109 5.12 -15.71 -13.48
CA LEU A 109 4.85 -14.48 -12.73
C LEU A 109 3.35 -14.16 -12.53
N MET A 110 2.45 -14.80 -13.28
CA MET A 110 1.00 -14.69 -13.10
C MET A 110 0.41 -15.85 -12.29
N SER A 111 1.21 -16.78 -11.81
CA SER A 111 0.79 -17.86 -10.94
C SER A 111 0.84 -17.41 -9.48
N ASN A 112 -0.21 -17.72 -8.73
CA ASN A 112 -0.28 -17.45 -7.29
C ASN A 112 0.01 -18.72 -6.46
N HIS A 113 0.61 -19.74 -7.05
CA HIS A 113 0.98 -20.98 -6.35
C HIS A 113 2.01 -20.68 -5.26
N ASN A 114 1.83 -21.25 -4.08
CA ASN A 114 2.60 -21.00 -2.85
C ASN A 114 2.48 -19.57 -2.30
N CYS A 115 1.56 -18.75 -2.81
CA CYS A 115 1.24 -17.44 -2.26
C CYS A 115 0.16 -17.55 -1.18
N PHE A 116 -0.05 -16.46 -0.45
CA PHE A 116 -1.04 -16.37 0.61
C PHE A 116 -2.04 -15.25 0.35
N ALA A 117 -3.33 -15.56 0.41
CA ALA A 117 -4.38 -14.55 0.44
C ALA A 117 -4.55 -14.05 1.89
N THR A 118 -4.53 -12.73 2.08
CA THR A 118 -4.57 -12.12 3.42
C THR A 118 -4.99 -10.65 3.37
N SER A 119 -5.13 -10.03 4.55
CA SER A 119 -5.28 -8.58 4.70
C SER A 119 -3.93 -7.89 4.79
N LEU A 120 -3.57 -7.08 3.80
CA LEU A 120 -2.32 -6.31 3.85
C LEU A 120 -2.28 -5.32 5.03
N SER A 121 -3.42 -4.78 5.44
CA SER A 121 -3.51 -3.94 6.64
C SER A 121 -3.05 -4.70 7.89
N ASN A 122 -3.51 -5.94 8.06
CA ASN A 122 -3.12 -6.78 9.20
C ASN A 122 -1.64 -7.16 9.15
N VAL A 123 -1.13 -7.49 7.95
CA VAL A 123 0.31 -7.76 7.75
C VAL A 123 1.15 -6.55 8.15
N VAL A 124 0.73 -5.36 7.75
CA VAL A 124 1.47 -4.12 8.06
C VAL A 124 1.39 -3.78 9.55
N LYS A 125 0.25 -4.00 10.21
CA LYS A 125 0.13 -3.87 11.68
C LYS A 125 1.09 -4.82 12.39
N TRP A 126 1.12 -6.08 11.97
CA TRP A 126 2.04 -7.08 12.50
C TRP A 126 3.51 -6.71 12.29
N LEU A 127 3.90 -6.26 11.09
CA LEU A 127 5.26 -5.74 10.85
C LEU A 127 5.58 -4.53 11.72
N GLY A 128 4.59 -3.66 11.98
CA GLY A 128 4.73 -2.53 12.89
C GLY A 128 5.05 -2.97 14.32
N ASN A 129 4.38 -3.99 14.82
CA ASN A 129 4.65 -4.57 16.15
C ASN A 129 6.07 -5.17 16.21
N ILE A 130 6.50 -5.85 15.15
CA ILE A 130 7.87 -6.37 15.05
C ILE A 130 8.89 -5.23 15.03
N ALA A 131 8.64 -4.17 14.27
CA ALA A 131 9.52 -3.01 14.23
C ALA A 131 9.68 -2.38 15.63
N GLN A 132 8.57 -2.20 16.35
CA GLN A 132 8.60 -1.66 17.72
C GLN A 132 9.32 -2.59 18.69
N SER A 133 9.15 -3.92 18.58
CA SER A 133 9.87 -4.89 19.42
C SER A 133 11.39 -4.89 19.19
N LEU A 134 11.83 -4.45 18.01
CA LEU A 134 13.25 -4.25 17.68
C LEU A 134 13.80 -2.90 18.17
N GLY A 135 12.97 -2.06 18.83
CA GLY A 135 13.36 -0.74 19.32
C GLY A 135 13.34 0.34 18.21
N ILE A 136 12.54 0.14 17.16
CA ILE A 136 12.28 1.17 16.15
C ILE A 136 11.11 2.03 16.63
N GLU A 137 11.29 3.34 16.59
CA GLU A 137 10.25 4.30 16.97
C GLU A 137 9.29 4.51 15.79
N VAL A 138 8.03 4.12 15.96
CA VAL A 138 6.99 4.31 14.93
C VAL A 138 5.92 5.24 15.47
N TYR A 139 5.70 6.38 14.79
CA TYR A 139 4.78 7.43 15.19
C TYR A 139 3.58 7.53 14.23
N PRO A 140 2.45 6.80 14.52
CA PRO A 140 1.20 7.01 13.81
C PRO A 140 0.58 8.37 14.18
N GLY A 141 -0.16 8.96 13.24
CA GLY A 141 -0.77 10.28 13.41
C GLY A 141 0.17 11.46 13.15
N PHE A 142 1.43 11.21 12.82
CA PHE A 142 2.43 12.25 12.53
C PHE A 142 2.72 12.36 11.02
N PRO A 143 2.00 13.19 10.27
CA PRO A 143 2.29 13.40 8.85
C PRO A 143 3.56 14.24 8.69
N ALA A 144 4.47 13.82 7.83
CA ALA A 144 5.52 14.69 7.32
C ALA A 144 4.89 15.71 6.35
N SER A 145 5.09 17.00 6.56
CA SER A 145 4.48 18.08 5.79
C SER A 145 5.44 18.78 4.85
N GLU A 146 6.69 19.00 5.29
CA GLU A 146 7.70 19.71 4.54
C GLU A 146 9.04 19.01 4.61
N ILE A 147 9.90 19.22 3.60
CA ILE A 147 11.24 18.68 3.56
C ILE A 147 12.24 19.75 3.98
N ILE A 148 13.15 19.38 4.86
CA ILE A 148 14.27 20.23 5.25
C ILE A 148 15.42 19.95 4.28
N TYR A 149 15.86 21.01 3.61
CA TYR A 149 17.02 20.98 2.73
C TYR A 149 18.18 21.73 3.34
N GLN A 150 19.38 21.21 3.17
CA GLN A 150 20.63 21.94 3.39
C GLN A 150 21.42 21.84 2.10
N GLU A 151 21.58 22.96 1.41
CA GLU A 151 22.09 22.98 0.04
C GLU A 151 21.28 22.04 -0.86
N ASP A 152 21.94 21.05 -1.49
CA ASP A 152 21.31 20.04 -2.34
C ASP A 152 21.06 18.70 -1.63
N ARG A 153 20.96 18.69 -0.31
CA ARG A 153 20.72 17.50 0.50
C ARG A 153 19.39 17.60 1.22
N VAL A 154 18.69 16.47 1.30
CA VAL A 154 17.59 16.29 2.24
C VAL A 154 18.21 15.95 3.60
N VAL A 155 17.93 16.78 4.61
CA VAL A 155 18.46 16.58 5.98
C VAL A 155 17.34 16.34 7.00
N GLY A 156 16.14 16.08 6.57
CA GLY A 156 15.01 15.76 7.43
C GLY A 156 13.68 16.26 6.90
N VAL A 157 12.69 16.26 7.78
CA VAL A 157 11.35 16.81 7.49
C VAL A 157 10.80 17.58 8.67
N ILE A 158 9.79 18.42 8.39
CA ILE A 158 8.93 19.06 9.39
C ILE A 158 7.63 18.27 9.42
N THR A 159 7.16 17.90 10.62
CA THR A 159 5.84 17.26 10.80
C THR A 159 4.73 18.31 10.68
N GLY A 160 3.53 17.86 10.34
CA GLY A 160 2.37 18.75 10.28
C GLY A 160 1.98 19.29 11.66
N ASP A 161 1.45 20.51 11.69
CA ASP A 161 0.85 21.07 12.89
C ASP A 161 -0.45 20.32 13.25
N PHE A 162 -0.71 20.16 14.54
CA PHE A 162 -1.92 19.54 15.06
C PHE A 162 -2.90 20.58 15.61
N GLY A 163 -4.17 20.17 15.73
CA GLY A 163 -5.18 21.02 16.34
C GLY A 163 -5.52 22.26 15.51
N ILE A 164 -5.46 22.15 14.18
CA ILE A 164 -5.95 23.18 13.26
C ILE A 164 -7.37 22.81 12.81
N SER A 165 -8.29 23.77 12.78
CA SER A 165 -9.64 23.61 12.26
C SER A 165 -9.63 23.50 10.73
N LYS A 166 -10.77 23.14 10.13
CA LYS A 166 -10.92 23.14 8.65
C LYS A 166 -10.79 24.54 8.04
N GLU A 167 -11.09 25.55 8.82
CA GLU A 167 -11.00 26.98 8.47
C GLU A 167 -9.58 27.54 8.65
N GLY A 168 -8.64 26.73 9.20
CA GLY A 168 -7.24 27.11 9.42
C GLY A 168 -6.96 27.74 10.79
N GLU A 169 -7.92 27.76 11.70
CA GLU A 169 -7.78 28.35 13.03
C GLU A 169 -7.14 27.36 14.03
N LYS A 170 -6.31 27.88 14.92
CA LYS A 170 -5.71 27.09 16.00
C LYS A 170 -6.77 26.79 17.07
N LYS A 171 -6.92 25.52 17.41
CA LYS A 171 -7.77 25.04 18.51
C LYS A 171 -6.99 25.05 19.83
N ASP A 172 -7.66 24.83 20.95
CA ASP A 172 -7.03 24.70 22.28
C ASP A 172 -6.00 23.55 22.33
N SER A 173 -6.17 22.54 21.45
CA SER A 173 -5.27 21.42 21.28
C SER A 173 -4.16 21.66 20.24
N PHE A 174 -3.91 22.91 19.87
CA PHE A 174 -2.87 23.21 18.89
C PHE A 174 -1.50 22.79 19.41
N MET A 175 -0.79 22.03 18.59
CA MET A 175 0.62 21.72 18.76
C MET A 175 1.34 21.99 17.45
N GLN A 176 2.42 22.76 17.54
CA GLN A 176 3.27 23.02 16.39
C GLN A 176 4.01 21.75 15.99
N GLY A 177 4.12 21.51 14.68
CA GLY A 177 4.94 20.43 14.16
C GLY A 177 6.42 20.65 14.48
N MET A 178 7.15 19.55 14.67
CA MET A 178 8.56 19.54 15.01
C MET A 178 9.44 19.27 13.79
N GLU A 179 10.73 19.64 13.88
CA GLU A 179 11.75 19.22 12.93
C GLU A 179 12.31 17.86 13.33
N ILE A 180 12.40 16.94 12.36
CA ILE A 180 13.13 15.68 12.53
C ILE A 180 14.27 15.67 11.53
N ARG A 181 15.48 15.84 12.03
CA ARG A 181 16.69 15.84 11.24
C ARG A 181 17.29 14.44 11.19
N ALA A 182 17.77 14.04 10.03
CA ALA A 182 18.28 12.69 9.82
C ALA A 182 19.51 12.68 8.90
N LYS A 183 20.41 11.71 9.15
CA LYS A 183 21.51 11.44 8.24
C LYS A 183 21.02 10.88 6.90
N TYR A 184 19.96 10.05 6.96
CA TYR A 184 19.28 9.47 5.78
C TYR A 184 17.77 9.60 5.92
N THR A 185 17.10 10.04 4.86
CA THR A 185 15.63 10.12 4.79
C THR A 185 15.12 9.19 3.70
N VAL A 186 14.22 8.28 4.07
CA VAL A 186 13.58 7.31 3.16
C VAL A 186 12.12 7.71 2.93
N PHE A 187 11.74 7.98 1.69
CA PHE A 187 10.37 8.30 1.32
C PHE A 187 9.64 7.03 0.86
N ALA A 188 8.85 6.45 1.76
CA ALA A 188 8.04 5.24 1.53
C ALA A 188 6.54 5.55 1.48
N GLU A 189 6.16 6.67 0.87
CA GLU A 189 4.81 7.25 0.88
C GLU A 189 3.82 6.59 -0.10
N GLY A 190 4.24 5.52 -0.78
CA GLY A 190 3.40 4.80 -1.75
C GLY A 190 3.30 5.46 -3.12
N ALA A 191 2.25 5.11 -3.88
CA ALA A 191 2.16 5.43 -5.31
C ALA A 191 2.16 6.92 -5.63
N ARG A 192 1.66 7.77 -4.73
CA ARG A 192 1.57 9.23 -4.92
C ARG A 192 1.88 9.98 -3.63
N GLY A 193 3.02 9.69 -3.04
CA GLY A 193 3.55 10.47 -1.93
C GLY A 193 3.70 11.95 -2.29
N HIS A 194 3.27 12.84 -1.42
CA HIS A 194 3.31 14.27 -1.73
C HIS A 194 4.74 14.85 -1.63
N LEU A 195 5.51 14.44 -0.63
CA LEU A 195 6.92 14.83 -0.51
C LEU A 195 7.80 14.13 -1.55
N THR A 196 7.51 12.87 -1.86
CA THR A 196 8.22 12.13 -2.91
C THR A 196 8.15 12.85 -4.26
N LYS A 197 7.02 13.46 -4.62
CA LYS A 197 6.89 14.25 -5.85
C LYS A 197 7.84 15.46 -5.85
N THR A 198 7.89 16.17 -4.73
CA THR A 198 8.77 17.35 -4.58
C THR A 198 10.25 16.95 -4.72
N VAL A 199 10.64 15.80 -4.13
CA VAL A 199 12.00 15.27 -4.25
C VAL A 199 12.32 14.86 -5.70
N ILE A 200 11.40 14.15 -6.36
CA ILE A 200 11.56 13.74 -7.77
C ILE A 200 11.76 14.98 -8.66
N GLU A 201 10.91 15.99 -8.50
CA GLU A 201 10.96 17.23 -9.28
C GLU A 201 12.26 18.00 -9.03
N LYS A 202 12.61 18.26 -7.75
CA LYS A 202 13.80 19.03 -7.37
C LYS A 202 15.09 18.40 -7.91
N PHE A 203 15.23 17.09 -7.78
CA PHE A 203 16.44 16.37 -8.16
C PHE A 203 16.34 15.69 -9.53
N LYS A 204 15.23 15.93 -10.27
CA LYS A 204 15.01 15.38 -11.62
C LYS A 204 15.22 13.87 -11.68
N LEU A 205 14.70 13.13 -10.68
CA LEU A 205 14.95 11.70 -10.53
C LEU A 205 14.26 10.85 -11.61
N ASP A 206 13.27 11.38 -12.28
CA ASP A 206 12.52 10.75 -13.38
C ASP A 206 13.00 11.14 -14.78
N LYS A 207 14.10 11.92 -14.90
CA LYS A 207 14.60 12.44 -16.18
C LYS A 207 14.89 11.33 -17.22
N GLU A 208 15.30 10.15 -16.73
CA GLU A 208 15.67 9.00 -17.58
C GLU A 208 14.59 7.91 -17.56
N SER A 209 13.45 8.17 -16.93
CA SER A 209 12.35 7.21 -16.81
C SER A 209 11.25 7.48 -17.84
N ASP A 210 10.56 6.42 -18.25
CA ASP A 210 9.34 6.57 -19.04
C ASP A 210 8.21 7.17 -18.22
N PHE A 211 7.19 7.71 -18.90
CA PHE A 211 6.01 8.25 -18.23
C PHE A 211 5.32 7.20 -17.37
N GLN A 212 5.07 7.55 -16.12
CA GLN A 212 4.33 6.69 -15.20
C GLN A 212 2.87 6.58 -15.63
N LYS A 213 2.38 5.36 -15.69
CA LYS A 213 0.95 5.06 -15.87
C LYS A 213 0.32 4.75 -14.53
N TYR A 214 -0.94 5.15 -14.41
CA TYR A 214 -1.70 4.94 -13.20
C TYR A 214 -3.02 4.24 -13.47
N GLY A 215 -3.42 3.39 -12.54
CA GLY A 215 -4.76 2.86 -12.43
C GLY A 215 -5.43 3.31 -11.14
N ILE A 216 -6.73 3.23 -11.10
CA ILE A 216 -7.50 3.30 -9.86
C ILE A 216 -8.03 1.93 -9.52
N GLY A 217 -7.66 1.44 -8.33
CA GLY A 217 -8.21 0.23 -7.75
C GLY A 217 -9.29 0.57 -6.74
N LEU A 218 -10.50 0.08 -6.98
CA LEU A 218 -11.60 0.10 -6.03
C LEU A 218 -11.70 -1.27 -5.38
N LYS A 219 -12.08 -1.30 -4.12
CA LYS A 219 -12.10 -2.52 -3.36
C LYS A 219 -13.13 -2.51 -2.26
N GLU A 220 -13.68 -3.70 -2.01
CA GLU A 220 -14.56 -3.98 -0.89
C GLU A 220 -14.10 -5.24 -0.16
N LEU A 221 -14.28 -5.24 1.16
CA LEU A 221 -14.15 -6.43 2.00
C LEU A 221 -15.56 -6.87 2.41
N TRP A 222 -15.85 -8.13 2.19
CA TRP A 222 -17.12 -8.75 2.50
C TRP A 222 -16.95 -9.89 3.50
N GLU A 223 -17.90 -10.03 4.39
CA GLU A 223 -18.15 -11.24 5.15
C GLU A 223 -19.28 -11.99 4.45
N VAL A 224 -19.04 -13.23 4.04
CA VAL A 224 -20.00 -14.04 3.28
C VAL A 224 -20.46 -15.23 4.11
N PRO A 225 -21.64 -15.82 3.81
CA PRO A 225 -22.05 -17.10 4.39
C PRO A 225 -20.99 -18.18 4.16
N GLU A 226 -20.89 -19.12 5.11
CA GLU A 226 -19.86 -20.17 5.09
C GLU A 226 -19.95 -21.04 3.81
N GLU A 227 -21.16 -21.31 3.32
CA GLU A 227 -21.40 -22.03 2.07
C GLU A 227 -20.86 -21.34 0.82
N ASN A 228 -20.69 -20.02 0.86
CA ASN A 228 -20.12 -19.22 -0.23
C ASN A 228 -18.62 -18.97 -0.06
N HIS A 229 -18.06 -19.26 1.12
CA HIS A 229 -16.66 -19.09 1.38
C HIS A 229 -15.82 -20.27 0.89
N LYS A 230 -14.73 -19.97 0.19
CA LYS A 230 -13.78 -20.96 -0.36
C LYS A 230 -12.36 -20.59 0.02
N PRO A 231 -11.89 -20.93 1.23
CA PRO A 231 -10.57 -20.53 1.71
C PRO A 231 -9.48 -20.85 0.69
N GLY A 232 -8.59 -19.89 0.42
CA GLY A 232 -7.49 -20.04 -0.55
C GLY A 232 -7.91 -19.99 -2.02
N LEU A 233 -9.19 -19.63 -2.33
CA LEU A 233 -9.58 -19.30 -3.69
C LEU A 233 -9.09 -17.90 -4.04
N VAL A 234 -8.30 -17.81 -5.11
CA VAL A 234 -7.89 -16.57 -5.77
C VAL A 234 -8.44 -16.56 -7.17
N GLN A 235 -9.21 -15.53 -7.50
CA GLN A 235 -9.83 -15.39 -8.82
C GLN A 235 -9.50 -14.04 -9.41
N HIS A 236 -8.90 -14.06 -10.60
CA HIS A 236 -8.68 -12.87 -11.40
C HIS A 236 -9.61 -12.88 -12.60
N THR A 237 -10.06 -11.71 -13.03
CA THR A 237 -10.91 -11.58 -14.22
C THR A 237 -10.52 -10.37 -15.05
N MET A 238 -10.81 -10.43 -16.34
CA MET A 238 -10.70 -9.31 -17.29
C MET A 238 -11.90 -9.30 -18.26
N GLY A 239 -12.06 -8.22 -19.01
CA GLY A 239 -13.15 -8.02 -19.96
C GLY A 239 -14.32 -7.27 -19.35
N TRP A 240 -15.55 -7.79 -19.49
CA TRP A 240 -16.75 -7.13 -18.98
C TRP A 240 -16.61 -6.78 -17.47
N PRO A 241 -17.09 -5.59 -17.02
CA PRO A 241 -17.90 -4.60 -17.73
C PRO A 241 -17.13 -3.59 -18.57
N LEU A 242 -15.79 -3.62 -18.54
CA LEU A 242 -14.98 -2.74 -19.38
C LEU A 242 -15.08 -3.16 -20.85
N ASP A 243 -14.94 -2.18 -21.74
CA ASP A 243 -14.83 -2.43 -23.17
C ASP A 243 -13.38 -2.85 -23.56
N ASN A 244 -13.18 -3.18 -24.83
CA ASN A 244 -11.87 -3.60 -25.33
C ASN A 244 -10.86 -2.45 -25.54
N LYS A 245 -11.26 -1.22 -25.24
CA LYS A 245 -10.42 0.00 -25.34
C LYS A 245 -10.02 0.55 -23.97
N THR A 246 -10.59 -0.01 -22.91
CA THR A 246 -10.33 0.39 -21.52
C THR A 246 -9.56 -0.71 -20.81
N GLY A 247 -8.32 -0.43 -20.44
CA GLY A 247 -7.52 -1.37 -19.66
C GLY A 247 -8.03 -1.48 -18.22
N GLY A 248 -7.84 -2.67 -17.65
CA GLY A 248 -8.24 -2.94 -16.27
C GLY A 248 -8.48 -4.43 -16.05
N GLY A 249 -9.02 -4.73 -14.89
CA GLY A 249 -9.34 -6.10 -14.48
C GLY A 249 -9.92 -6.12 -13.08
N SER A 250 -10.13 -7.31 -12.58
CA SER A 250 -10.73 -7.47 -11.26
C SER A 250 -10.24 -8.73 -10.57
N PHE A 251 -10.46 -8.77 -9.28
CA PHE A 251 -10.06 -9.90 -8.47
C PHE A 251 -11.08 -10.20 -7.37
N MET A 252 -11.05 -11.44 -6.89
CA MET A 252 -11.76 -11.92 -5.72
C MET A 252 -10.88 -12.89 -4.96
N TYR A 253 -10.63 -12.62 -3.67
CA TYR A 253 -9.77 -13.42 -2.82
C TYR A 253 -10.54 -13.85 -1.57
N HIS A 254 -10.55 -15.16 -1.30
CA HIS A 254 -11.17 -15.74 -0.11
C HIS A 254 -10.08 -16.07 0.90
N PHE A 255 -10.16 -15.50 2.09
CA PHE A 255 -9.17 -15.68 3.16
C PHE A 255 -9.78 -15.56 4.55
N GLY A 256 -9.03 -15.99 5.56
CA GLY A 256 -9.48 -15.95 6.95
C GLY A 256 -10.81 -16.66 7.17
N LYS A 257 -11.59 -16.20 8.11
CA LYS A 257 -12.90 -16.76 8.41
C LYS A 257 -13.98 -15.96 7.66
N ASN A 258 -14.53 -16.59 6.60
CA ASN A 258 -15.66 -16.04 5.81
C ASN A 258 -15.38 -14.67 5.15
N LEU A 259 -14.13 -14.28 4.96
CA LEU A 259 -13.77 -13.01 4.36
C LEU A 259 -13.50 -13.15 2.86
N VAL A 260 -14.08 -12.23 2.10
CA VAL A 260 -13.87 -12.12 0.65
C VAL A 260 -13.49 -10.69 0.31
N SER A 261 -12.33 -10.53 -0.29
CA SER A 261 -11.92 -9.25 -0.85
C SER A 261 -12.23 -9.21 -2.34
N VAL A 262 -13.01 -8.21 -2.74
CA VAL A 262 -13.38 -7.98 -4.14
C VAL A 262 -12.78 -6.66 -4.59
N GLY A 263 -12.08 -6.66 -5.72
CA GLY A 263 -11.49 -5.45 -6.27
C GLY A 263 -11.67 -5.32 -7.76
N PHE A 264 -11.62 -4.08 -8.21
CA PHE A 264 -11.79 -3.69 -9.59
C PHE A 264 -10.82 -2.57 -9.94
N VAL A 265 -10.07 -2.73 -11.00
CA VAL A 265 -9.03 -1.80 -11.44
C VAL A 265 -9.41 -1.25 -12.79
N VAL A 266 -9.25 0.06 -12.96
CA VAL A 266 -9.38 0.75 -14.24
C VAL A 266 -8.12 1.57 -14.48
N HIS A 267 -7.50 1.40 -15.65
CA HIS A 267 -6.36 2.23 -16.07
C HIS A 267 -6.85 3.66 -16.34
N LEU A 268 -6.17 4.66 -15.78
CA LEU A 268 -6.62 6.06 -15.85
C LEU A 268 -6.42 6.74 -17.22
N ASN A 269 -5.91 6.02 -18.20
CA ASN A 269 -5.79 6.50 -19.60
C ASN A 269 -7.01 6.16 -20.47
N TYR A 270 -8.14 5.76 -19.88
CA TYR A 270 -9.37 5.50 -20.60
C TYR A 270 -9.87 6.75 -21.35
N LYS A 271 -10.50 6.55 -22.52
CA LYS A 271 -10.90 7.64 -23.42
C LYS A 271 -12.35 8.08 -23.26
N ASN A 272 -13.18 7.24 -22.64
CA ASN A 272 -14.60 7.54 -22.44
C ASN A 272 -14.79 8.47 -21.22
N PRO A 273 -15.15 9.76 -21.41
CA PRO A 273 -15.29 10.68 -20.30
C PRO A 273 -16.50 10.37 -19.39
N SER A 274 -17.45 9.57 -19.89
CA SER A 274 -18.63 9.14 -19.13
C SER A 274 -18.41 7.84 -18.35
N LEU A 275 -17.23 7.24 -18.42
CA LEU A 275 -16.89 6.04 -17.67
C LEU A 275 -16.71 6.41 -16.19
N SER A 276 -17.49 5.82 -15.31
CA SER A 276 -17.32 5.90 -13.86
C SER A 276 -16.71 4.59 -13.35
N PRO A 277 -15.46 4.58 -12.86
CA PRO A 277 -14.88 3.37 -12.29
C PRO A 277 -15.73 2.76 -11.17
N PHE A 278 -16.39 3.59 -10.37
CA PHE A 278 -17.29 3.11 -9.31
C PHE A 278 -18.50 2.38 -9.88
N GLU A 279 -19.18 2.95 -10.88
CA GLU A 279 -20.36 2.32 -11.51
C GLU A 279 -19.97 1.00 -12.22
N GLU A 280 -18.83 0.98 -12.88
CA GLU A 280 -18.34 -0.25 -13.51
C GLU A 280 -18.02 -1.33 -12.47
N PHE A 281 -17.52 -0.95 -11.30
CA PHE A 281 -17.33 -1.89 -10.19
C PHE A 281 -18.68 -2.41 -9.65
N GLN A 282 -19.71 -1.56 -9.57
CA GLN A 282 -21.05 -2.04 -9.19
C GLN A 282 -21.61 -3.01 -10.23
N ARG A 283 -21.45 -2.71 -11.51
CA ARG A 283 -21.84 -3.62 -12.61
C ARG A 283 -21.09 -4.94 -12.53
N TYR A 284 -19.77 -4.93 -12.33
CA TYR A 284 -18.97 -6.14 -12.16
C TYR A 284 -19.55 -7.09 -11.11
N LYS A 285 -19.99 -6.57 -9.98
CA LYS A 285 -20.60 -7.39 -8.91
C LYS A 285 -21.94 -8.02 -9.28
N THR A 286 -22.59 -7.56 -10.34
CA THR A 286 -23.84 -8.19 -10.83
C THR A 286 -23.57 -9.41 -11.73
N HIS A 287 -22.33 -9.63 -12.16
CA HIS A 287 -22.00 -10.81 -12.96
C HIS A 287 -22.24 -12.11 -12.17
N PRO A 288 -22.86 -13.16 -12.76
CA PRO A 288 -23.24 -14.38 -12.03
C PRO A 288 -22.14 -14.98 -11.18
N ILE A 289 -20.94 -15.18 -11.72
CA ILE A 289 -19.81 -15.80 -10.99
C ILE A 289 -19.30 -14.95 -9.81
N ILE A 290 -19.69 -13.68 -9.71
CA ILE A 290 -19.34 -12.79 -8.62
C ILE A 290 -20.52 -12.66 -7.65
N LYS A 291 -21.71 -12.38 -8.20
CA LYS A 291 -22.93 -12.20 -7.44
C LYS A 291 -23.24 -13.37 -6.52
N ASP A 292 -23.11 -14.58 -7.03
CA ASP A 292 -23.42 -15.80 -6.27
C ASP A 292 -22.49 -15.96 -5.05
N MET A 293 -21.19 -15.63 -5.21
CA MET A 293 -20.22 -15.69 -4.11
C MET A 293 -20.49 -14.65 -3.01
N LEU A 294 -21.07 -13.49 -3.38
CA LEU A 294 -21.36 -12.41 -2.44
C LEU A 294 -22.79 -12.49 -1.89
N SER A 295 -23.62 -13.42 -2.38
CA SER A 295 -25.03 -13.57 -1.97
C SER A 295 -25.15 -13.81 -0.47
N GLY A 296 -26.07 -13.10 0.18
CA GLY A 296 -26.26 -13.15 1.64
C GLY A 296 -25.13 -12.53 2.46
N GLY A 297 -24.08 -12.03 1.81
CA GLY A 297 -22.93 -11.41 2.49
C GLY A 297 -23.18 -9.96 2.93
N LYS A 298 -22.32 -9.50 3.84
CA LYS A 298 -22.29 -8.13 4.36
C LYS A 298 -20.99 -7.46 3.99
N ARG A 299 -21.06 -6.26 3.39
CA ARG A 299 -19.87 -5.44 3.14
C ARG A 299 -19.38 -4.82 4.43
N LEU A 300 -18.13 -5.11 4.80
CA LEU A 300 -17.50 -4.62 6.03
C LEU A 300 -16.78 -3.29 5.82
N SER A 301 -16.08 -3.16 4.69
CA SER A 301 -15.32 -1.96 4.37
C SER A 301 -15.16 -1.77 2.86
N TYR A 302 -14.80 -0.56 2.46
CA TYR A 302 -14.55 -0.21 1.07
C TYR A 302 -13.55 0.93 0.95
N GLY A 303 -12.96 1.09 -0.24
CA GLY A 303 -12.10 2.21 -0.54
C GLY A 303 -11.54 2.16 -1.96
N ALA A 304 -10.75 3.18 -2.27
CA ALA A 304 -10.06 3.28 -3.54
C ALA A 304 -8.61 3.73 -3.33
N ARG A 305 -7.73 3.25 -4.20
CA ARG A 305 -6.31 3.64 -4.22
C ARG A 305 -5.82 3.75 -5.64
N VAL A 306 -4.95 4.73 -5.85
CA VAL A 306 -4.15 4.83 -7.07
C VAL A 306 -3.04 3.79 -7.00
N ILE A 307 -2.82 3.10 -8.10
CA ILE A 307 -1.74 2.14 -8.30
C ILE A 307 -0.87 2.59 -9.48
N ARG A 308 0.42 2.25 -9.44
CA ARG A 308 1.35 2.48 -10.54
C ARG A 308 1.33 1.27 -11.48
N GLU A 309 1.27 1.54 -12.77
CA GLU A 309 1.16 0.52 -13.83
C GLU A 309 2.20 0.71 -14.94
N GLY A 310 3.11 1.66 -14.77
CA GLY A 310 4.11 2.02 -15.79
C GLY A 310 5.22 0.97 -15.98
N GLY A 311 5.35 0.02 -15.07
CA GLY A 311 6.41 -0.98 -15.10
C GLY A 311 7.78 -0.44 -14.66
N TYR A 312 8.81 -1.28 -14.74
CA TYR A 312 10.17 -0.97 -14.26
C TYR A 312 10.76 0.27 -14.91
N GLN A 313 10.56 0.45 -16.21
CA GLN A 313 11.09 1.59 -16.98
C GLN A 313 10.53 2.96 -16.55
N SER A 314 9.43 2.99 -15.82
CA SER A 314 8.82 4.22 -15.29
C SER A 314 9.20 4.52 -13.83
N VAL A 315 10.05 3.69 -13.23
CA VAL A 315 10.53 3.91 -11.86
C VAL A 315 11.60 5.00 -11.87
N PRO A 316 11.45 6.08 -11.10
CA PRO A 316 12.48 7.10 -10.96
C PRO A 316 13.72 6.54 -10.27
N LYS A 317 14.84 7.25 -10.31
CA LYS A 317 16.02 6.92 -9.52
C LYS A 317 15.62 6.79 -8.06
N LEU A 318 15.99 5.67 -7.42
CA LEU A 318 15.59 5.36 -6.05
C LEU A 318 16.49 6.03 -5.00
N THR A 319 17.65 6.48 -5.41
CA THR A 319 18.62 7.14 -4.54
C THR A 319 19.08 8.45 -5.14
N PHE A 320 19.30 9.43 -4.31
CA PHE A 320 19.97 10.66 -4.66
C PHE A 320 21.29 10.72 -3.88
N PRO A 321 22.42 10.92 -4.56
CA PRO A 321 23.68 11.15 -3.88
C PRO A 321 23.63 12.50 -3.19
N GLY A 322 23.74 12.50 -1.90
CA GLY A 322 23.83 13.69 -1.07
C GLY A 322 24.88 13.54 -0.01
#